data_9cc7b41aa93a9a4dc2be75662eae7ae1
#
_entry.id   9cc7b41aa93a9a4dc2be75662eae7ae1
#
_cell.length_a   1.000
_cell.length_b   1.000
_cell.length_c   1.000
_cell.angle_alpha   90.00
_cell.angle_beta   90.00
_cell.angle_gamma   90.00
#
_symmetry.space_group_name_H-M   'P 1'
#
loop_
_entity.id
_entity.type
_entity.pdbx_description
1 polymer ?
#
loop_
_entity_poly.entity_id
_entity_poly.type
_entity_poly.pdbx_seq_one_letter_code
_entity_poly.pdbx_strand_id
1 'polypeptide(L)'
;MKKIQKLLLLLLMMAMLLPTFAVAETPVIVNLVENPDAEYHFEDGAKILEIVFPRVYSSDCILLRYDGMVMMIDASTKNATMRNRIYTACDTIGIDHIDIAYNSHPHDDHIDGFQFVNEYAPISKFLITFPEDFNARMKSAV
;
A
#
# COMPACT_ATOMS: atom_id res chain seq x y z
N MET A 1 8.80 59.40 0.29
CA MET A 1 8.77 58.28 -0.65
C MET A 1 9.57 57.07 -0.17
N LYS A 2 10.87 57.15 0.17
CA LYS A 2 11.71 55.99 0.58
C LYS A 2 11.23 55.21 1.82
N LYS A 3 10.56 55.83 2.81
CA LYS A 3 10.03 55.15 4.01
C LYS A 3 8.78 54.30 3.69
N ILE A 4 7.89 54.83 2.81
CA ILE A 4 6.68 54.11 2.39
C ILE A 4 7.02 52.90 1.53
N GLN A 5 8.02 52.99 0.64
CA GLN A 5 8.50 51.89 -0.16
C GLN A 5 9.10 50.74 0.68
N LYS A 6 9.88 51.12 1.75
CA LYS A 6 10.42 50.13 2.69
C LYS A 6 9.32 49.39 3.47
N LEU A 7 8.30 50.17 3.94
CA LEU A 7 7.16 49.59 4.64
C LEU A 7 6.35 48.66 3.76
N LEU A 8 6.13 49.06 2.49
CA LEU A 8 5.41 48.22 1.50
C LEU A 8 6.19 46.90 1.20
N LEU A 9 7.50 46.98 1.06
CA LEU A 9 8.37 45.82 0.85
C LEU A 9 8.35 44.87 2.07
N LEU A 10 8.34 45.40 3.27
CA LEU A 10 8.28 44.62 4.51
C LEU A 10 6.94 43.90 4.66
N LEU A 11 5.83 44.59 4.31
CA LEU A 11 4.49 43.99 4.28
C LEU A 11 4.36 42.90 3.22
N LEU A 12 4.96 43.06 2.02
CA LEU A 12 5.00 42.09 0.99
C LEU A 12 5.81 40.85 1.39
N MET A 13 6.97 41.04 2.05
CA MET A 13 7.77 39.93 2.57
C MET A 13 7.07 39.20 3.72
N MET A 14 6.36 39.87 4.60
CA MET A 14 5.53 39.24 5.64
C MET A 14 4.36 38.45 5.04
N ALA A 15 3.73 38.93 3.98
CA ALA A 15 2.66 38.20 3.29
C ALA A 15 3.16 36.90 2.62
N MET A 16 4.44 36.87 2.14
CA MET A 16 5.05 35.66 1.59
C MET A 16 5.52 34.65 2.65
N LEU A 17 5.61 35.07 3.93
CA LEU A 17 5.99 34.21 5.06
C LEU A 17 4.78 33.61 5.79
N LEU A 18 3.56 33.97 5.38
CA LEU A 18 2.37 33.30 5.92
C LEU A 18 2.37 31.85 5.41
N PRO A 19 2.37 30.87 6.32
CA PRO A 19 2.24 29.48 5.88
C PRO A 19 0.92 29.34 5.11
N THR A 20 0.99 28.90 3.88
CA THR A 20 -0.20 28.42 3.17
C THR A 20 -0.68 27.20 3.91
N PHE A 21 -1.67 27.36 4.78
CA PHE A 21 -2.37 26.21 5.32
C PHE A 21 -3.04 25.53 4.14
N ALA A 22 -2.50 24.35 3.74
CA ALA A 22 -3.21 23.48 2.87
C ALA A 22 -4.51 23.13 3.60
N VAL A 23 -5.63 23.63 3.10
CA VAL A 23 -6.95 23.17 3.55
C VAL A 23 -7.02 21.72 3.12
N ALA A 24 -7.06 20.81 4.10
CA ALA A 24 -7.27 19.41 3.79
C ALA A 24 -8.56 19.28 3.01
N GLU A 25 -8.48 18.77 1.80
CA GLU A 25 -9.67 18.49 1.00
C GLU A 25 -10.55 17.49 1.73
N THR A 26 -11.85 17.68 1.70
CA THR A 26 -12.79 16.70 2.25
C THR A 26 -12.62 15.39 1.48
N PRO A 27 -12.44 14.25 2.17
CA PRO A 27 -12.25 12.98 1.50
C PRO A 27 -13.49 12.67 0.63
N VAL A 28 -13.25 12.18 -0.58
CA VAL A 28 -14.31 11.68 -1.45
C VAL A 28 -14.70 10.29 -0.95
N ILE A 29 -15.98 10.10 -0.67
CA ILE A 29 -16.52 8.79 -0.28
C ILE A 29 -17.21 8.19 -1.51
N VAL A 30 -16.68 7.04 -1.98
CA VAL A 30 -17.28 6.25 -3.05
C VAL A 30 -17.95 5.04 -2.42
N ASN A 31 -19.28 4.99 -2.46
CA ASN A 31 -20.04 3.85 -1.96
C ASN A 31 -20.28 2.84 -3.09
N LEU A 32 -19.42 1.84 -3.18
CA LEU A 32 -19.52 0.79 -4.21
C LEU A 32 -20.67 -0.20 -3.97
N VAL A 33 -21.28 -0.20 -2.78
CA VAL A 33 -22.47 -1.02 -2.49
C VAL A 33 -23.72 -0.41 -3.13
N GLU A 34 -23.85 0.90 -3.06
CA GLU A 34 -24.98 1.65 -3.64
C GLU A 34 -24.76 1.95 -5.13
N ASN A 35 -23.51 2.06 -5.55
CA ASN A 35 -23.13 2.32 -6.94
C ASN A 35 -21.93 1.46 -7.35
N PRO A 36 -22.14 0.17 -7.66
CA PRO A 36 -21.06 -0.76 -7.99
C PRO A 36 -20.32 -0.42 -9.30
N ASP A 37 -20.95 0.37 -10.18
CA ASP A 37 -20.35 0.80 -11.45
C ASP A 37 -19.72 2.20 -11.35
N ALA A 38 -19.58 2.75 -10.14
CA ALA A 38 -18.97 4.05 -9.96
C ALA A 38 -17.49 4.01 -10.38
N GLU A 39 -17.13 4.82 -11.36
CA GLU A 39 -15.76 5.09 -11.74
C GLU A 39 -15.30 6.39 -11.06
N TYR A 40 -14.15 6.34 -10.41
CA TYR A 40 -13.50 7.52 -9.88
C TYR A 40 -12.32 7.92 -10.77
N HIS A 41 -12.39 9.13 -11.32
CA HIS A 41 -11.32 9.68 -12.14
C HIS A 41 -10.40 10.54 -11.27
N PHE A 42 -9.14 10.15 -11.17
CA PHE A 42 -8.11 10.93 -10.50
C PHE A 42 -7.60 12.04 -11.43
N GLU A 43 -7.16 13.14 -10.85
CA GLU A 43 -6.48 14.20 -11.61
C GLU A 43 -5.19 13.67 -12.25
N ASP A 44 -4.83 14.23 -13.41
CA ASP A 44 -3.58 13.87 -14.10
C ASP A 44 -2.38 14.11 -13.19
N GLY A 45 -1.55 13.06 -13.00
CA GLY A 45 -0.37 13.09 -12.14
C GLY A 45 -0.65 12.87 -10.64
N ALA A 46 -1.88 12.57 -10.25
CA ALA A 46 -2.20 12.17 -8.87
C ALA A 46 -1.42 10.91 -8.48
N LYS A 47 -0.79 10.94 -7.30
CA LYS A 47 -0.18 9.75 -6.72
C LYS A 47 -1.25 8.90 -6.04
N ILE A 48 -1.48 7.73 -6.58
CA ILE A 48 -2.53 6.81 -6.14
C ILE A 48 -1.92 5.71 -5.28
N LEU A 49 -2.46 5.50 -4.08
CA LEU A 49 -2.24 4.29 -3.31
C LEU A 49 -3.32 3.27 -3.67
N GLU A 50 -2.92 2.18 -4.29
CA GLU A 50 -3.80 1.04 -4.55
C GLU A 50 -3.70 0.06 -3.38
N ILE A 51 -4.85 -0.37 -2.86
CA ILE A 51 -4.95 -1.38 -1.80
C ILE A 51 -5.87 -2.47 -2.30
N VAL A 52 -5.34 -3.68 -2.42
CA VAL A 52 -6.09 -4.84 -2.91
C VAL A 52 -6.18 -5.89 -1.82
N PHE A 53 -7.38 -6.37 -1.58
CA PHE A 53 -7.69 -7.46 -0.66
C PHE A 53 -8.07 -8.70 -1.49
N PRO A 54 -7.13 -9.62 -1.77
CA PRO A 54 -7.47 -10.89 -2.38
C PRO A 54 -8.50 -11.62 -1.53
N ARG A 55 -9.49 -12.25 -2.15
CA ARG A 55 -10.56 -12.92 -1.41
C ARG A 55 -10.09 -14.26 -0.83
N VAL A 56 -9.31 -14.19 0.26
CA VAL A 56 -8.69 -15.35 0.93
C VAL A 56 -9.47 -15.86 2.14
N TYR A 57 -10.76 -15.44 2.28
CA TYR A 57 -11.71 -15.86 3.32
C TYR A 57 -11.23 -15.59 4.75
N SER A 58 -10.98 -16.67 5.55
CA SER A 58 -10.58 -16.61 6.95
C SER A 58 -9.08 -16.46 7.17
N SER A 59 -8.34 -16.04 6.16
CA SER A 59 -6.90 -15.77 6.20
C SER A 59 -6.62 -14.36 5.71
N ASP A 60 -5.41 -13.85 5.92
CA ASP A 60 -5.07 -12.47 5.57
C ASP A 60 -4.08 -12.38 4.41
N CYS A 61 -4.32 -11.43 3.54
CA CYS A 61 -3.41 -10.99 2.49
C CYS A 61 -3.83 -9.61 2.01
N ILE A 62 -2.92 -8.65 2.03
CA ILE A 62 -3.14 -7.31 1.52
C ILE A 62 -1.99 -6.96 0.58
N LEU A 63 -2.33 -6.50 -0.61
CA LEU A 63 -1.36 -5.95 -1.56
C LEU A 63 -1.54 -4.43 -1.60
N LEU A 64 -0.41 -3.72 -1.54
CA LEU A 64 -0.36 -2.27 -1.63
C LEU A 64 0.60 -1.90 -2.77
N ARG A 65 0.20 -0.93 -3.60
CA ARG A 65 1.07 -0.35 -4.62
C ARG A 65 1.00 1.17 -4.54
N TYR A 66 2.17 1.81 -4.48
CA TYR A 66 2.30 3.25 -4.46
C TYR A 66 3.60 3.69 -5.15
N ASP A 67 3.48 4.56 -6.15
CA ASP A 67 4.62 5.16 -6.87
C ASP A 67 5.62 4.10 -7.39
N GLY A 68 5.11 2.96 -7.87
CA GLY A 68 5.90 1.83 -8.39
C GLY A 68 6.41 0.85 -7.33
N MET A 69 6.30 1.18 -6.04
CA MET A 69 6.67 0.27 -4.94
C MET A 69 5.51 -0.66 -4.60
N VAL A 70 5.80 -1.92 -4.42
CA VAL A 70 4.85 -2.95 -4.03
C VAL A 70 5.16 -3.48 -2.63
N MET A 71 4.16 -3.50 -1.78
CA MET A 71 4.22 -4.13 -0.47
C MET A 71 3.12 -5.18 -0.33
N MET A 72 3.46 -6.30 0.31
CA MET A 72 2.52 -7.34 0.70
C MET A 72 2.48 -7.46 2.21
N ILE A 73 1.29 -7.52 2.79
CA ILE A 73 1.09 -7.81 4.22
C ILE A 73 0.36 -9.14 4.32
N ASP A 74 1.01 -10.12 4.93
CA ASP A 74 0.59 -11.51 5.04
C ASP A 74 0.32 -12.18 3.68
N ALA A 75 0.37 -13.49 3.63
CA ALA A 75 0.27 -14.25 2.38
C ALA A 75 -0.70 -15.42 2.46
N SER A 76 -1.62 -15.39 3.44
CA SER A 76 -2.63 -16.43 3.58
C SER A 76 -2.03 -17.82 3.87
N THR A 77 -2.76 -18.85 3.55
CA THR A 77 -2.42 -20.24 3.77
C THR A 77 -1.75 -20.87 2.54
N LYS A 78 -1.19 -22.06 2.68
CA LYS A 78 -0.70 -22.89 1.56
C LYS A 78 -1.81 -23.49 0.68
N ASN A 79 -3.07 -23.19 0.92
CA ASN A 79 -4.19 -23.71 0.14
C ASN A 79 -4.15 -23.21 -1.31
N ALA A 80 -4.24 -24.14 -2.28
CA ALA A 80 -4.11 -23.81 -3.70
C ALA A 80 -5.16 -22.79 -4.19
N THR A 81 -6.39 -22.85 -3.67
CA THR A 81 -7.44 -21.88 -4.04
C THR A 81 -7.09 -20.49 -3.57
N MET A 82 -6.54 -20.34 -2.36
CA MET A 82 -6.12 -19.04 -1.81
C MET A 82 -4.93 -18.49 -2.60
N ARG A 83 -3.92 -19.33 -2.88
CA ARG A 83 -2.77 -18.95 -3.71
C ARG A 83 -3.21 -18.42 -5.08
N ASN A 84 -4.08 -19.16 -5.78
CA ASN A 84 -4.56 -18.75 -7.10
C ASN A 84 -5.29 -17.40 -7.07
N ARG A 85 -5.99 -17.08 -5.99
CA ARG A 85 -6.61 -15.76 -5.81
C ARG A 85 -5.59 -14.64 -5.60
N ILE A 86 -4.52 -14.91 -4.86
CA ILE A 86 -3.42 -13.97 -4.71
C ILE A 86 -2.74 -13.73 -6.07
N TYR A 87 -2.44 -14.81 -6.81
CA TYR A 87 -1.85 -14.71 -8.15
C TYR A 87 -2.75 -13.93 -9.11
N THR A 88 -4.06 -14.23 -9.13
CA THR A 88 -5.02 -13.46 -9.93
C THR A 88 -5.05 -11.99 -9.55
N ALA A 89 -4.95 -11.66 -8.26
CA ALA A 89 -4.89 -10.27 -7.81
C ALA A 89 -3.60 -9.60 -8.29
N CYS A 90 -2.44 -10.28 -8.19
CA CYS A 90 -1.17 -9.79 -8.72
C CYS A 90 -1.26 -9.52 -10.24
N ASP A 91 -1.78 -10.47 -11.01
CA ASP A 91 -1.96 -10.32 -12.45
C ASP A 91 -2.87 -9.16 -12.81
N THR A 92 -4.00 -9.01 -12.08
CA THR A 92 -5.01 -7.97 -12.36
C THR A 92 -4.43 -6.56 -12.22
N ILE A 93 -3.54 -6.35 -11.26
CA ILE A 93 -2.92 -5.03 -11.02
C ILE A 93 -1.47 -4.96 -11.51
N GLY A 94 -0.97 -6.00 -12.23
CA GLY A 94 0.35 -6.00 -12.84
C GLY A 94 1.51 -6.04 -11.84
N ILE A 95 1.39 -6.85 -10.79
CA ILE A 95 2.47 -7.12 -9.83
C ILE A 95 3.23 -8.35 -10.31
N ASP A 96 4.50 -8.17 -10.68
CA ASP A 96 5.44 -9.21 -11.07
C ASP A 96 6.59 -9.38 -10.05
N HIS A 97 6.67 -8.48 -9.07
CA HIS A 97 7.64 -8.52 -7.99
C HIS A 97 7.10 -7.78 -6.75
N ILE A 98 7.64 -8.09 -5.56
CA ILE A 98 7.27 -7.49 -4.27
C ILE A 98 8.51 -6.89 -3.63
N ASP A 99 8.54 -5.57 -3.43
CA ASP A 99 9.67 -4.88 -2.79
C ASP A 99 9.77 -5.24 -1.31
N ILE A 100 8.64 -5.28 -0.62
CA ILE A 100 8.57 -5.54 0.82
C ILE A 100 7.41 -6.50 1.10
N ALA A 101 7.72 -7.65 1.68
CA ALA A 101 6.74 -8.50 2.33
C ALA A 101 6.81 -8.31 3.85
N TYR A 102 5.68 -8.16 4.50
CA TYR A 102 5.55 -8.03 5.94
C TYR A 102 4.66 -9.14 6.49
N ASN A 103 5.17 -9.90 7.46
CA ASN A 103 4.35 -10.87 8.17
C ASN A 103 3.96 -10.34 9.55
N SER A 104 2.66 -10.21 9.77
CA SER A 104 2.12 -9.62 10.99
C SER A 104 2.30 -10.52 12.22
N HIS A 105 2.14 -11.85 12.03
CA HIS A 105 2.34 -12.85 13.07
C HIS A 105 2.49 -14.28 12.48
N PRO A 106 3.00 -15.24 13.25
CA PRO A 106 3.48 -16.53 12.75
C PRO A 106 2.39 -17.62 12.59
N HIS A 107 1.13 -17.27 12.47
CA HIS A 107 0.07 -18.26 12.24
C HIS A 107 -0.02 -18.67 10.78
N ASP A 108 -0.51 -19.89 10.55
CA ASP A 108 -0.57 -20.56 9.24
C ASP A 108 -1.34 -19.76 8.18
N ASP A 109 -2.39 -19.09 8.62
CA ASP A 109 -3.29 -18.28 7.80
C ASP A 109 -2.73 -16.90 7.42
N HIS A 110 -1.49 -16.62 7.86
CA HIS A 110 -0.74 -15.39 7.52
C HIS A 110 0.59 -15.68 6.82
N ILE A 111 1.29 -16.78 7.18
CA ILE A 111 2.68 -17.00 6.76
C ILE A 111 2.85 -18.06 5.68
N ASP A 112 2.00 -19.12 5.65
CA ASP A 112 2.25 -20.32 4.85
C ASP A 112 2.24 -20.06 3.33
N GLY A 113 1.63 -18.97 2.88
CA GLY A 113 1.57 -18.61 1.46
C GLY A 113 2.84 -17.97 0.90
N PHE A 114 3.71 -17.39 1.74
CA PHE A 114 4.85 -16.59 1.26
C PHE A 114 5.82 -17.35 0.36
N GLN A 115 6.14 -18.62 0.65
CA GLN A 115 7.01 -19.40 -0.20
C GLN A 115 6.49 -19.50 -1.64
N PHE A 116 5.18 -19.66 -1.82
CA PHE A 116 4.55 -19.78 -3.14
C PHE A 116 4.43 -18.42 -3.83
N VAL A 117 4.20 -17.37 -3.04
CA VAL A 117 4.20 -16.00 -3.56
C VAL A 117 5.59 -15.62 -4.03
N ASN A 118 6.63 -15.94 -3.27
CA ASN A 118 8.02 -15.69 -3.65
C ASN A 118 8.45 -16.41 -4.93
N GLU A 119 7.91 -17.61 -5.18
CA GLU A 119 8.11 -18.34 -6.45
C GLU A 119 7.39 -17.66 -7.63
N TYR A 120 6.26 -17.00 -7.38
CA TYR A 120 5.43 -16.36 -8.38
C TYR A 120 5.81 -14.91 -8.68
N ALA A 121 5.96 -14.12 -7.64
CA ALA A 121 6.38 -12.72 -7.64
C ALA A 121 7.51 -12.56 -6.62
N PRO A 122 8.78 -12.58 -7.04
CA PRO A 122 9.93 -12.58 -6.13
C PRO A 122 9.89 -11.45 -5.11
N ILE A 123 10.21 -11.78 -3.85
CA ILE A 123 10.19 -10.86 -2.71
C ILE A 123 11.60 -10.33 -2.45
N SER A 124 11.81 -9.02 -2.54
CA SER A 124 13.11 -8.38 -2.32
C SER A 124 13.49 -8.24 -0.85
N LYS A 125 12.51 -7.97 0.02
CA LYS A 125 12.75 -7.80 1.46
C LYS A 125 11.60 -8.40 2.26
N PHE A 126 11.95 -9.17 3.28
CA PHE A 126 10.99 -9.78 4.21
C PHE A 126 11.12 -9.16 5.60
N LEU A 127 10.02 -8.64 6.14
CA LEU A 127 9.94 -8.05 7.47
C LEU A 127 9.07 -8.92 8.37
N ILE A 128 9.57 -9.21 9.57
CA ILE A 128 8.88 -10.00 10.60
C ILE A 128 8.88 -9.26 11.93
N THR A 129 7.89 -9.52 12.76
CA THR A 129 7.77 -8.94 14.12
C THR A 129 8.12 -9.91 15.24
N PHE A 130 8.61 -11.10 14.91
CA PHE A 130 8.93 -12.19 15.84
C PHE A 130 10.29 -12.80 15.46
N PRO A 131 10.96 -13.53 16.36
CA PRO A 131 12.25 -14.17 16.08
C PRO A 131 12.16 -15.17 14.91
N GLU A 132 13.20 -15.22 14.05
CA GLU A 132 13.26 -16.13 12.89
C GLU A 132 13.18 -17.62 13.27
N ASP A 133 13.61 -17.99 14.48
CA ASP A 133 13.56 -19.35 15.00
C ASP A 133 12.24 -19.72 15.65
N PHE A 134 11.30 -18.77 15.75
CA PHE A 134 10.01 -18.99 16.39
C PHE A 134 9.16 -20.05 15.68
N ASN A 135 9.28 -20.16 14.35
CA ASN A 135 8.50 -21.11 13.56
C ASN A 135 9.34 -21.72 12.42
N ALA A 136 9.36 -23.04 12.31
CA ALA A 136 10.04 -23.75 11.21
C ALA A 136 9.52 -23.32 9.82
N ARG A 137 8.30 -22.78 9.72
CA ARG A 137 7.69 -22.28 8.49
C ARG A 137 8.35 -21.02 7.95
N MET A 138 8.96 -20.20 8.85
CA MET A 138 9.76 -19.05 8.43
C MET A 138 10.91 -19.44 7.52
N LYS A 139 11.56 -20.58 7.80
CA LYS A 139 12.70 -21.07 7.01
C LYS A 139 12.32 -21.52 5.60
N SER A 140 11.04 -21.76 5.36
CA SER A 140 10.50 -22.13 4.05
C SER A 140 9.86 -20.96 3.31
N ALA A 141 9.61 -19.84 3.98
CA ALA A 141 8.99 -18.66 3.41
C ALA A 141 10.01 -17.67 2.81
N VAL A 142 11.29 -17.84 3.19
CA VAL A 142 12.43 -17.02 2.76
C VAL A 142 13.43 -17.92 1.98
#